data_3712af0100ff5f6744d9c3d7ce68f633
#
_entry.id   3712af0100ff5f6744d9c3d7ce68f633
#
_cell.length_a   1.000
_cell.length_b   1.000
_cell.length_c   1.000
_cell.angle_alpha   90.00
_cell.angle_beta   90.00
_cell.angle_gamma   90.00
#
_symmetry.space_group_name_H-M   'P 1'
#
loop_
_entity.id
_entity.type
_entity.pdbx_description
1 polymer ?
#
loop_
_entity_poly.entity_id
_entity_poly.type
_entity_poly.pdbx_seq_one_letter_code
_entity_poly.pdbx_strand_id
1 'polypeptide(L)'
;ALAALWVLPVAFAIVGFSAKIQENLNQKAMDVKMACADGIQECIETVRDLKANNAEQAYLKGLEKKIRAVEHRSILNEFGLAVFVVSASLVLKLGIATVALVGAVLLMQGSLSVLTFFMFLLVVSRLYDPLQGALQNLAAVISTRTNIARMNEILDHPIQQGSDRLSNQGYDIVFDHVGFAYNTGETVLKDVSFTAKQGEVTALVGPSGGGKTTVSRLAARFWDINRGKITVGGMDVSRIDPETLLSLYSIVFQ
;
A
#
# COMPACT_ATOMS: atom_id res chain seq x y z
N ALA A 1 44.63 -8.72 6.16
CA ALA A 1 43.42 -8.72 5.34
C ALA A 1 42.26 -9.41 6.07
N LEU A 2 42.37 -10.66 6.54
CA LEU A 2 41.30 -11.40 7.22
C LEU A 2 40.75 -10.66 8.45
N ALA A 3 41.61 -10.01 9.25
CA ALA A 3 41.20 -9.23 10.41
C ALA A 3 40.32 -8.00 10.08
N ALA A 4 40.33 -7.53 8.83
CA ALA A 4 39.49 -6.45 8.37
C ALA A 4 38.15 -6.97 7.75
N LEU A 5 38.15 -8.17 7.16
CA LEU A 5 37.05 -8.64 6.35
C LEU A 5 35.96 -9.41 7.14
N TRP A 6 36.29 -9.99 8.28
CA TRP A 6 35.35 -10.82 9.06
C TRP A 6 34.10 -10.06 9.54
N VAL A 7 34.22 -8.74 9.75
CA VAL A 7 33.12 -7.90 10.21
C VAL A 7 32.07 -7.66 9.14
N LEU A 8 32.40 -7.77 7.85
CA LEU A 8 31.49 -7.54 6.75
C LEU A 8 30.31 -8.54 6.73
N PRO A 9 30.57 -9.87 6.69
CA PRO A 9 29.49 -10.83 6.72
C PRO A 9 28.62 -10.71 7.98
N VAL A 10 29.23 -10.35 9.13
CA VAL A 10 28.49 -10.16 10.38
C VAL A 10 27.57 -8.93 10.29
N ALA A 11 28.08 -7.78 9.79
CA ALA A 11 27.29 -6.57 9.63
C ALA A 11 26.13 -6.76 8.62
N PHE A 12 26.39 -7.41 7.48
CA PHE A 12 25.35 -7.73 6.51
C PHE A 12 24.34 -8.74 7.06
N ALA A 13 24.76 -9.72 7.84
CA ALA A 13 23.87 -10.67 8.49
C ALA A 13 22.93 -9.98 9.50
N ILE A 14 23.43 -9.01 10.28
CA ILE A 14 22.61 -8.22 11.21
C ILE A 14 21.49 -7.48 10.44
N VAL A 15 21.84 -6.78 9.36
CA VAL A 15 20.86 -6.04 8.55
C VAL A 15 19.88 -6.99 7.86
N GLY A 16 20.37 -8.08 7.26
CA GLY A 16 19.52 -9.08 6.60
C GLY A 16 18.56 -9.78 7.57
N PHE A 17 19.04 -10.16 8.76
CA PHE A 17 18.21 -10.80 9.79
C PHE A 17 17.17 -9.84 10.35
N SER A 18 17.49 -8.55 10.45
CA SER A 18 16.55 -7.52 10.93
C SER A 18 15.42 -7.24 9.93
N ALA A 19 15.57 -7.59 8.64
CA ALA A 19 14.64 -7.25 7.58
C ALA A 19 13.19 -7.67 7.90
N LYS A 20 12.99 -8.90 8.38
CA LYS A 20 11.67 -9.43 8.75
C LYS A 20 11.05 -8.70 9.95
N ILE A 21 11.89 -8.29 10.91
CA ILE A 21 11.43 -7.51 12.08
C ILE A 21 11.05 -6.12 11.64
N GLN A 22 11.85 -5.49 10.79
CA GLN A 22 11.59 -4.15 10.23
C GLN A 22 10.32 -4.15 9.37
N GLU A 23 10.11 -5.16 8.53
CA GLU A 23 8.91 -5.30 7.72
C GLU A 23 7.65 -5.35 8.59
N ASN A 24 7.66 -6.14 9.68
CA ASN A 24 6.55 -6.22 10.63
C ASN A 24 6.31 -4.88 11.37
N LEU A 25 7.37 -4.18 11.77
CA LEU A 25 7.27 -2.86 12.40
C LEU A 25 6.69 -1.82 11.43
N ASN A 26 7.19 -1.80 10.20
CA ASN A 26 6.69 -0.92 9.14
C ASN A 26 5.22 -1.17 8.82
N GLN A 27 4.82 -2.45 8.68
CA GLN A 27 3.44 -2.81 8.40
C GLN A 27 2.50 -2.32 9.50
N LYS A 28 2.83 -2.59 10.77
CA LYS A 28 2.04 -2.11 11.91
C LYS A 28 1.98 -0.59 12.02
N ALA A 29 3.05 0.12 11.68
CA ALA A 29 3.06 1.57 11.64
C ALA A 29 2.17 2.10 10.51
N MET A 30 2.18 1.43 9.35
CA MET A 30 1.34 1.78 8.22
C MET A 30 -0.15 1.58 8.52
N ASP A 31 -0.53 0.45 9.14
CA ASP A 31 -1.93 0.15 9.47
C ASP A 31 -2.52 1.22 10.39
N VAL A 32 -1.74 1.66 11.40
CA VAL A 32 -2.18 2.74 12.31
C VAL A 32 -2.27 4.09 11.60
N LYS A 33 -1.36 4.39 10.64
CA LYS A 33 -1.43 5.60 9.81
C LYS A 33 -2.69 5.61 8.95
N MET A 34 -3.04 4.49 8.34
CA MET A 34 -4.27 4.38 7.54
C MET A 34 -5.51 4.54 8.39
N ALA A 35 -5.61 3.86 9.53
CA ALA A 35 -6.74 4.03 10.45
C ALA A 35 -6.89 5.48 10.97
N CYS A 36 -5.79 6.23 11.05
CA CYS A 36 -5.83 7.66 11.37
C CYS A 36 -6.32 8.48 10.18
N ALA A 37 -5.84 8.20 8.97
CA ALA A 37 -6.26 8.87 7.75
C ALA A 37 -7.77 8.67 7.50
N ASP A 38 -8.27 7.44 7.65
CA ASP A 38 -9.70 7.12 7.54
C ASP A 38 -10.52 7.92 8.56
N GLY A 39 -10.03 8.05 9.80
CA GLY A 39 -10.71 8.84 10.81
C GLY A 39 -10.71 10.36 10.51
N ILE A 40 -9.67 10.88 9.86
CA ILE A 40 -9.64 12.27 9.41
C ILE A 40 -10.63 12.47 8.26
N GLN A 41 -10.66 11.56 7.30
CA GLN A 41 -11.58 11.61 6.17
C GLN A 41 -13.03 11.54 6.67
N GLU A 42 -13.36 10.59 7.55
CA GLU A 42 -14.68 10.47 8.15
C GLU A 42 -15.09 11.77 8.88
N CYS A 43 -14.16 12.40 9.61
CA CYS A 43 -14.41 13.67 10.28
C CYS A 43 -14.80 14.79 9.29
N ILE A 44 -14.14 14.85 8.14
CA ILE A 44 -14.40 15.86 7.11
C ILE A 44 -15.76 15.61 6.45
N GLU A 45 -16.06 14.36 6.12
CA GLU A 45 -17.31 13.96 5.47
C GLU A 45 -18.52 14.17 6.38
N THR A 46 -18.37 13.88 7.68
CA THR A 46 -19.46 13.93 8.66
C THR A 46 -19.48 15.21 9.51
N VAL A 47 -18.67 16.22 9.19
CA VAL A 47 -18.54 17.44 10.01
C VAL A 47 -19.88 18.15 10.28
N ARG A 48 -20.81 18.14 9.33
CA ARG A 48 -22.15 18.73 9.47
C ARG A 48 -22.98 17.97 10.51
N ASP A 49 -22.95 16.64 10.42
CA ASP A 49 -23.69 15.76 11.32
C ASP A 49 -23.12 15.80 12.75
N LEU A 50 -21.79 15.83 12.86
CA LEU A 50 -21.09 15.99 14.14
C LEU A 50 -21.50 17.29 14.83
N LYS A 51 -21.55 18.42 14.09
CA LYS A 51 -21.98 19.70 14.61
C LYS A 51 -23.45 19.73 14.97
N ALA A 52 -24.31 19.18 14.12
CA ALA A 52 -25.75 19.13 14.36
C ALA A 52 -26.12 18.34 15.63
N ASN A 53 -25.29 17.36 15.99
CA ASN A 53 -25.51 16.51 17.18
C ASN A 53 -24.60 16.88 18.38
N ASN A 54 -23.84 17.99 18.33
CA ASN A 54 -22.87 18.40 19.36
C ASN A 54 -21.87 17.28 19.72
N ALA A 55 -21.48 16.45 18.74
CA ALA A 55 -20.63 15.27 18.93
C ALA A 55 -19.15 15.50 18.60
N GLU A 56 -18.77 16.72 18.15
CA GLU A 56 -17.40 17.02 17.68
C GLU A 56 -16.34 16.75 18.76
N GLN A 57 -16.57 17.13 20.01
CA GLN A 57 -15.58 16.93 21.05
C GLN A 57 -15.33 15.46 21.37
N ALA A 58 -16.38 14.64 21.35
CA ALA A 58 -16.27 13.20 21.55
C ALA A 58 -15.50 12.53 20.39
N TYR A 59 -15.81 12.94 19.17
CA TYR A 59 -15.13 12.45 17.97
C TYR A 59 -13.65 12.84 17.93
N LEU A 60 -13.34 14.13 18.21
CA LEU A 60 -11.96 14.64 18.25
C LEU A 60 -11.10 13.94 19.31
N LYS A 61 -11.66 13.58 20.48
CA LYS A 61 -10.95 12.75 21.47
C LYS A 61 -10.60 11.37 20.92
N GLY A 62 -11.49 10.78 20.13
CA GLY A 62 -11.23 9.52 19.43
C GLY A 62 -10.11 9.64 18.39
N LEU A 63 -10.15 10.71 17.61
CA LEU A 63 -9.14 11.02 16.59
C LEU A 63 -7.78 11.31 17.22
N GLU A 64 -7.73 12.04 18.34
CA GLU A 64 -6.49 12.30 19.10
C GLU A 64 -5.83 11.00 19.57
N LYS A 65 -6.60 10.00 20.00
CA LYS A 65 -6.05 8.67 20.33
C LYS A 65 -5.44 7.99 19.13
N LYS A 66 -6.06 8.09 17.94
CA LYS A 66 -5.50 7.56 16.69
C LYS A 66 -4.19 8.27 16.33
N ILE A 67 -4.12 9.59 16.46
CA ILE A 67 -2.91 10.39 16.21
C ILE A 67 -1.77 9.98 17.16
N ARG A 68 -2.05 9.86 18.46
CA ARG A 68 -1.05 9.40 19.45
C ARG A 68 -0.59 7.97 19.19
N ALA A 69 -1.47 7.11 18.67
CA ALA A 69 -1.09 5.76 18.28
C ALA A 69 -0.14 5.78 17.07
N VAL A 70 -0.35 6.67 16.09
CA VAL A 70 0.58 6.90 14.97
C VAL A 70 1.94 7.37 15.48
N GLU A 71 1.97 8.37 16.37
CA GLU A 71 3.20 8.88 16.97
C GLU A 71 3.99 7.76 17.65
N HIS A 72 3.35 7.03 18.56
CA HIS A 72 4.00 5.94 19.29
C HIS A 72 4.54 4.84 18.35
N ARG A 73 3.76 4.44 17.36
CA ARG A 73 4.18 3.43 16.38
C ARG A 73 5.31 3.92 15.47
N SER A 74 5.28 5.20 15.09
CA SER A 74 6.37 5.80 14.30
C SER A 74 7.67 5.83 15.10
N ILE A 75 7.64 6.23 16.37
CA ILE A 75 8.80 6.21 17.27
C ILE A 75 9.37 4.79 17.40
N LEU A 76 8.53 3.79 17.63
CA LEU A 76 8.98 2.39 17.71
C LEU A 76 9.60 1.88 16.41
N ASN A 77 9.05 2.27 15.26
CA ASN A 77 9.56 1.90 13.96
C ASN A 77 10.94 2.52 13.70
N GLU A 78 11.08 3.82 13.93
CA GLU A 78 12.35 4.55 13.77
C GLU A 78 13.41 4.04 14.75
N PHE A 79 13.03 3.81 16.00
CA PHE A 79 13.94 3.25 17.00
C PHE A 79 14.42 1.85 16.63
N GLY A 80 13.49 0.99 16.16
CA GLY A 80 13.85 -0.35 15.68
C GLY A 80 14.85 -0.31 14.52
N LEU A 81 14.60 0.55 13.53
CA LEU A 81 15.52 0.75 12.41
C LEU A 81 16.90 1.25 12.88
N ALA A 82 16.91 2.26 13.75
CA ALA A 82 18.14 2.86 14.28
C ALA A 82 18.98 1.84 15.03
N VAL A 83 18.39 1.01 15.89
CA VAL A 83 19.10 -0.02 16.66
C VAL A 83 19.84 -0.98 15.74
N PHE A 84 19.21 -1.48 14.68
CA PHE A 84 19.86 -2.44 13.77
C PHE A 84 20.97 -1.78 12.95
N VAL A 85 20.73 -0.58 12.40
CA VAL A 85 21.73 0.14 11.60
C VAL A 85 22.92 0.54 12.45
N VAL A 86 22.69 1.06 13.67
CA VAL A 86 23.76 1.44 14.59
C VAL A 86 24.55 0.22 15.03
N SER A 87 23.88 -0.90 15.35
CA SER A 87 24.58 -2.14 15.71
C SER A 87 25.48 -2.66 14.60
N ALA A 88 25.00 -2.67 13.35
CA ALA A 88 25.81 -3.06 12.20
C ALA A 88 27.01 -2.11 12.00
N SER A 89 26.80 -0.79 12.18
CA SER A 89 27.89 0.21 12.11
C SER A 89 28.92 0.03 13.21
N LEU A 90 28.52 -0.33 14.44
CA LEU A 90 29.42 -0.63 15.54
C LEU A 90 30.27 -1.86 15.23
N VAL A 91 29.67 -2.91 14.64
CA VAL A 91 30.45 -4.10 14.23
C VAL A 91 31.52 -3.74 13.21
N LEU A 92 31.18 -2.88 12.22
CA LEU A 92 32.22 -2.38 11.28
C LEU A 92 33.36 -1.66 11.99
N LYS A 93 33.07 -0.81 12.98
CA LYS A 93 34.10 -0.10 13.76
C LYS A 93 34.97 -1.05 14.59
N LEU A 94 34.42 -2.17 15.08
CA LEU A 94 35.22 -3.23 15.72
C LEU A 94 36.24 -3.85 14.76
N GLY A 95 35.98 -3.82 13.47
CA GLY A 95 36.94 -4.24 12.44
C GLY A 95 38.22 -3.41 12.46
N ILE A 96 38.12 -2.10 12.68
CA ILE A 96 39.31 -1.23 12.82
C ILE A 96 40.11 -1.64 14.06
N ALA A 97 39.42 -1.88 15.18
CA ALA A 97 40.09 -2.29 16.42
C ALA A 97 40.83 -3.64 16.27
N THR A 98 40.19 -4.63 15.60
CA THR A 98 40.85 -5.92 15.35
C THR A 98 42.04 -5.80 14.41
N VAL A 99 41.97 -4.94 13.41
CA VAL A 99 43.13 -4.64 12.53
C VAL A 99 44.25 -3.97 13.30
N ALA A 100 43.94 -3.02 14.18
CA ALA A 100 44.94 -2.35 15.02
C ALA A 100 45.63 -3.34 15.96
N LEU A 101 44.87 -4.21 16.64
CA LEU A 101 45.42 -5.24 17.54
C LEU A 101 46.28 -6.25 16.80
N VAL A 102 45.81 -6.86 15.74
CA VAL A 102 46.55 -7.83 14.95
C VAL A 102 47.80 -7.18 14.31
N GLY A 103 47.63 -5.97 13.79
CA GLY A 103 48.74 -5.22 13.20
C GLY A 103 49.81 -4.85 14.20
N ALA A 104 49.46 -4.47 15.43
CA ALA A 104 50.40 -4.20 16.51
C ALA A 104 51.20 -5.46 16.90
N VAL A 105 50.54 -6.61 17.01
CA VAL A 105 51.21 -7.89 17.28
C VAL A 105 52.23 -8.25 16.19
N LEU A 106 51.85 -8.12 14.91
CA LEU A 106 52.72 -8.39 13.77
C LEU A 106 53.91 -7.40 13.70
N LEU A 107 53.65 -6.14 14.09
CA LEU A 107 54.71 -5.13 14.20
C LEU A 107 55.74 -5.49 15.29
N MET A 108 55.25 -5.92 16.47
CA MET A 108 56.14 -6.37 17.58
C MET A 108 56.96 -7.61 17.22
N GLN A 109 56.40 -8.50 16.38
CA GLN A 109 57.10 -9.68 15.87
C GLN A 109 58.10 -9.36 14.74
N GLY A 110 58.19 -8.10 14.32
CA GLY A 110 59.06 -7.70 13.22
C GLY A 110 58.58 -8.14 11.82
N SER A 111 57.39 -8.72 11.73
CA SER A 111 56.84 -9.22 10.48
C SER A 111 56.18 -8.13 9.63
N LEU A 112 56.03 -6.92 10.17
CA LEU A 112 55.36 -5.79 9.51
C LEU A 112 56.19 -4.51 9.75
N SER A 113 56.34 -3.66 8.72
CA SER A 113 56.96 -2.34 8.91
C SER A 113 55.94 -1.34 9.49
N VAL A 114 56.46 -0.36 10.24
CA VAL A 114 55.64 0.74 10.81
C VAL A 114 54.83 1.45 9.73
N LEU A 115 55.48 1.76 8.60
CA LEU A 115 54.84 2.43 7.47
C LEU A 115 53.68 1.60 6.91
N THR A 116 53.88 0.31 6.67
CA THR A 116 52.87 -0.60 6.16
C THR A 116 51.67 -0.72 7.11
N PHE A 117 51.93 -0.76 8.42
CA PHE A 117 50.90 -0.79 9.44
C PHE A 117 49.97 0.44 9.38
N PHE A 118 50.56 1.65 9.37
CA PHE A 118 49.81 2.88 9.31
C PHE A 118 49.06 3.05 7.99
N MET A 119 49.69 2.71 6.85
CA MET A 119 49.05 2.73 5.54
C MET A 119 47.83 1.80 5.49
N PHE A 120 47.97 0.58 6.03
CA PHE A 120 46.86 -0.38 6.06
C PHE A 120 45.71 0.08 6.97
N LEU A 121 46.04 0.68 8.12
CA LEU A 121 45.05 1.22 9.05
C LEU A 121 44.26 2.38 8.42
N LEU A 122 44.93 3.26 7.67
CA LEU A 122 44.34 4.35 6.94
C LEU A 122 43.41 3.85 5.81
N VAL A 123 43.87 2.87 5.03
CA VAL A 123 43.07 2.28 3.96
C VAL A 123 41.82 1.62 4.52
N VAL A 124 41.95 0.85 5.61
CA VAL A 124 40.80 0.17 6.23
C VAL A 124 39.78 1.17 6.79
N SER A 125 40.26 2.23 7.45
CA SER A 125 39.36 3.26 7.99
C SER A 125 38.55 3.95 6.87
N ARG A 126 39.19 4.20 5.73
CA ARG A 126 38.51 4.80 4.56
C ARG A 126 37.57 3.84 3.84
N LEU A 127 37.85 2.55 3.88
CA LEU A 127 37.00 1.52 3.26
C LEU A 127 35.67 1.36 3.99
N TYR A 128 35.65 1.55 5.30
CA TYR A 128 34.43 1.33 6.07
C TYR A 128 33.36 2.43 5.89
N ASP A 129 33.73 3.65 5.54
CA ASP A 129 32.77 4.74 5.28
C ASP A 129 31.80 4.39 4.14
N PRO A 130 32.22 3.98 2.93
CA PRO A 130 31.31 3.57 1.86
C PRO A 130 30.53 2.29 2.21
N LEU A 131 31.09 1.38 2.99
CA LEU A 131 30.40 0.18 3.45
C LEU A 131 29.27 0.50 4.43
N GLN A 132 29.49 1.46 5.32
CA GLN A 132 28.43 1.96 6.21
C GLN A 132 27.30 2.61 5.41
N GLY A 133 27.64 3.42 4.39
CA GLY A 133 26.65 3.96 3.46
C GLY A 133 25.84 2.88 2.73
N ALA A 134 26.51 1.82 2.28
CA ALA A 134 25.84 0.67 1.66
C ALA A 134 24.86 -0.04 2.61
N LEU A 135 25.23 -0.23 3.88
CA LEU A 135 24.34 -0.81 4.90
C LEU A 135 23.11 0.08 5.18
N GLN A 136 23.30 1.40 5.25
CA GLN A 136 22.21 2.35 5.42
C GLN A 136 21.25 2.33 4.22
N ASN A 137 21.78 2.33 2.99
CA ASN A 137 20.98 2.23 1.78
C ASN A 137 20.22 0.90 1.69
N LEU A 138 20.85 -0.21 2.08
CA LEU A 138 20.17 -1.51 2.14
C LEU A 138 19.00 -1.49 3.11
N ALA A 139 19.17 -0.91 4.29
CA ALA A 139 18.08 -0.75 5.27
C ALA A 139 16.95 0.13 4.72
N ALA A 140 17.26 1.22 4.00
CA ALA A 140 16.28 2.06 3.35
C ALA A 140 15.48 1.30 2.26
N VAL A 141 16.17 0.49 1.44
CA VAL A 141 15.51 -0.37 0.43
C VAL A 141 14.54 -1.35 1.09
N ILE A 142 14.96 -1.99 2.19
CA ILE A 142 14.10 -2.92 2.95
C ILE A 142 12.85 -2.20 3.47
N SER A 143 13.00 -1.00 4.05
CA SER A 143 11.86 -0.24 4.59
C SER A 143 10.88 0.22 3.50
N THR A 144 11.34 0.44 2.28
CA THR A 144 10.52 0.90 1.15
C THR A 144 9.68 -0.23 0.54
N ARG A 145 10.04 -1.50 0.74
CA ARG A 145 9.32 -2.66 0.15
C ARG A 145 7.83 -2.67 0.48
N THR A 146 7.45 -2.29 1.70
CA THR A 146 6.03 -2.24 2.12
C THR A 146 5.23 -1.22 1.28
N ASN A 147 5.82 -0.08 0.98
CA ASN A 147 5.17 0.95 0.15
C ASN A 147 5.04 0.47 -1.31
N ILE A 148 6.08 -0.19 -1.83
CA ILE A 148 6.06 -0.79 -3.19
C ILE A 148 4.98 -1.88 -3.28
N ALA A 149 4.88 -2.74 -2.28
CA ALA A 149 3.87 -3.80 -2.26
C ALA A 149 2.44 -3.23 -2.33
N ARG A 150 2.16 -2.17 -1.58
CA ARG A 150 0.84 -1.49 -1.63
C ARG A 150 0.59 -0.78 -2.95
N MET A 151 1.61 -0.17 -3.53
CA MET A 151 1.47 0.44 -4.86
C MET A 151 1.16 -0.62 -5.92
N ASN A 152 1.83 -1.77 -5.85
CA ASN A 152 1.56 -2.88 -6.76
C ASN A 152 0.15 -3.45 -6.54
N GLU A 153 -0.35 -3.52 -5.31
CA GLU A 153 -1.74 -3.94 -5.03
C GLU A 153 -2.77 -3.06 -5.78
N ILE A 154 -2.50 -1.76 -5.91
CA ILE A 154 -3.35 -0.84 -6.68
C ILE A 154 -3.12 -1.04 -8.19
N LEU A 155 -1.88 -1.12 -8.64
CA LEU A 155 -1.53 -1.22 -10.06
C LEU A 155 -1.91 -2.58 -10.67
N ASP A 156 -1.82 -3.64 -9.90
CA ASP A 156 -2.13 -5.02 -10.33
C ASP A 156 -3.62 -5.35 -10.12
N HIS A 157 -4.42 -4.38 -9.62
CA HIS A 157 -5.84 -4.61 -9.44
C HIS A 157 -6.50 -4.91 -10.80
N PRO A 158 -7.28 -5.99 -10.90
CA PRO A 158 -7.90 -6.36 -12.17
C PRO A 158 -8.87 -5.25 -12.63
N ILE A 159 -8.58 -4.70 -13.81
CA ILE A 159 -9.42 -3.72 -14.49
C ILE A 159 -10.43 -4.43 -15.40
N GLN A 160 -11.64 -3.91 -15.43
CA GLN A 160 -12.64 -4.35 -16.40
C GLN A 160 -12.13 -4.09 -17.82
N GLN A 161 -12.23 -5.09 -18.68
CA GLN A 161 -11.80 -5.00 -20.07
C GLN A 161 -13.00 -5.10 -21.01
N GLY A 162 -12.91 -4.50 -22.19
CA GLY A 162 -13.94 -4.56 -23.19
C GLY A 162 -13.52 -3.96 -24.51
N SER A 163 -14.39 -4.01 -25.51
CA SER A 163 -14.20 -3.37 -26.81
C SER A 163 -14.43 -1.86 -26.70
N ASP A 164 -13.60 -1.09 -27.36
CA ASP A 164 -13.75 0.36 -27.54
C ASP A 164 -14.75 0.75 -28.65
N ARG A 165 -15.39 -0.25 -29.27
CA ARG A 165 -16.33 -0.04 -30.39
C ARG A 165 -17.77 -0.20 -29.92
N LEU A 166 -18.56 0.86 -30.12
CA LEU A 166 -20.00 0.84 -29.96
C LEU A 166 -20.68 0.36 -31.23
N SER A 167 -21.61 -0.58 -31.09
CA SER A 167 -22.43 -1.12 -32.19
C SER A 167 -23.91 -1.14 -31.83
N ASN A 168 -24.35 -0.20 -30.95
CA ASN A 168 -25.71 -0.14 -30.45
C ASN A 168 -26.72 0.22 -31.56
N GLN A 169 -27.86 -0.46 -31.51
CA GLN A 169 -29.02 -0.15 -32.32
C GLN A 169 -30.10 0.48 -31.41
N GLY A 170 -30.05 1.80 -31.27
CA GLY A 170 -30.84 2.53 -30.28
C GLY A 170 -30.22 2.53 -28.88
N TYR A 171 -31.02 2.82 -27.84
CA TYR A 171 -30.58 3.01 -26.46
C TYR A 171 -31.46 2.30 -25.43
N ASP A 172 -32.22 1.30 -25.84
CA ASP A 172 -32.99 0.48 -24.90
C ASP A 172 -32.07 -0.23 -23.93
N ILE A 173 -32.35 -0.13 -22.64
CA ILE A 173 -31.59 -0.85 -21.61
C ILE A 173 -32.39 -2.08 -21.19
N VAL A 174 -31.83 -3.27 -21.38
CA VAL A 174 -32.53 -4.52 -21.03
C VAL A 174 -31.72 -5.25 -19.95
N PHE A 175 -32.41 -5.56 -18.86
CA PHE A 175 -31.98 -6.48 -17.83
C PHE A 175 -32.65 -7.82 -18.06
N ASP A 176 -31.83 -8.87 -18.15
CA ASP A 176 -32.31 -10.24 -18.41
C ASP A 176 -31.77 -11.19 -17.36
N HIS A 177 -32.64 -11.61 -16.45
CA HIS A 177 -32.31 -12.53 -15.33
C HIS A 177 -31.10 -12.12 -14.52
N VAL A 178 -30.94 -10.83 -14.22
CA VAL A 178 -29.77 -10.28 -13.55
C VAL A 178 -29.76 -10.60 -12.07
N GLY A 179 -28.68 -11.25 -11.64
CA GLY A 179 -28.31 -11.46 -10.25
C GLY A 179 -27.01 -10.77 -9.90
N PHE A 180 -26.99 -10.09 -8.74
CA PHE A 180 -25.80 -9.36 -8.30
C PHE A 180 -25.61 -9.39 -6.78
N ALA A 181 -24.37 -9.56 -6.37
CA ALA A 181 -23.89 -9.42 -4.99
C ALA A 181 -22.59 -8.60 -4.99
N TYR A 182 -22.43 -7.69 -4.04
CA TYR A 182 -21.15 -7.05 -3.79
C TYR A 182 -20.15 -8.05 -3.18
N ASN A 183 -18.86 -7.68 -3.12
CA ASN A 183 -17.79 -8.52 -2.58
C ASN A 183 -18.02 -8.99 -1.13
N THR A 184 -18.99 -8.40 -0.42
CA THR A 184 -19.42 -8.80 0.92
C THR A 184 -20.23 -10.10 0.95
N GLY A 185 -20.60 -10.65 -0.21
CA GLY A 185 -21.37 -11.90 -0.33
C GLY A 185 -22.88 -11.73 -0.14
N GLU A 186 -23.37 -10.55 0.24
CA GLU A 186 -24.80 -10.28 0.37
C GLU A 186 -25.44 -10.04 -1.01
N THR A 187 -26.44 -10.86 -1.36
CA THR A 187 -27.13 -10.76 -2.63
C THR A 187 -28.08 -9.57 -2.63
N VAL A 188 -27.83 -8.60 -3.51
CA VAL A 188 -28.61 -7.37 -3.65
C VAL A 188 -29.71 -7.54 -4.71
N LEU A 189 -29.41 -8.17 -5.84
CA LEU A 189 -30.37 -8.46 -6.91
C LEU A 189 -30.47 -9.97 -7.13
N LYS A 190 -31.72 -10.50 -7.19
CA LYS A 190 -32.01 -11.95 -7.26
C LYS A 190 -32.68 -12.29 -8.55
N ASP A 191 -32.63 -11.94 -9.62
CA ASP A 191 -33.32 -12.32 -10.84
C ASP A 191 -34.21 -11.15 -11.38
N VAL A 192 -33.51 -10.06 -11.65
CA VAL A 192 -34.14 -8.84 -12.12
C VAL A 192 -34.22 -8.84 -13.65
N SER A 193 -35.44 -8.71 -14.18
CA SER A 193 -35.72 -8.60 -15.63
C SER A 193 -36.66 -7.46 -15.92
N PHE A 194 -36.24 -6.52 -16.76
CA PHE A 194 -37.07 -5.43 -17.27
C PHE A 194 -36.41 -4.76 -18.49
N THR A 195 -37.19 -3.92 -19.18
CA THR A 195 -36.69 -3.11 -20.29
C THR A 195 -37.02 -1.64 -20.03
N ALA A 196 -36.03 -0.79 -20.03
CA ALA A 196 -36.18 0.67 -20.09
C ALA A 196 -36.03 1.11 -21.56
N LYS A 197 -37.13 1.54 -22.17
CA LYS A 197 -37.16 1.88 -23.59
C LYS A 197 -36.60 3.28 -23.85
N GLN A 198 -35.95 3.43 -24.95
CA GLN A 198 -35.50 4.73 -25.45
C GLN A 198 -36.69 5.69 -25.61
N GLY A 199 -36.53 6.94 -25.15
CA GLY A 199 -37.56 7.99 -25.25
C GLY A 199 -38.67 7.87 -24.20
N GLU A 200 -38.65 6.88 -23.31
CA GLU A 200 -39.56 6.72 -22.20
C GLU A 200 -38.90 7.01 -20.86
N VAL A 201 -39.68 7.41 -19.87
CA VAL A 201 -39.21 7.56 -18.48
C VAL A 201 -39.51 6.27 -17.72
N THR A 202 -38.49 5.58 -17.28
CA THR A 202 -38.62 4.38 -16.43
C THR A 202 -38.32 4.75 -14.98
N ALA A 203 -39.29 4.53 -14.07
CA ALA A 203 -39.14 4.77 -12.65
C ALA A 203 -38.86 3.45 -11.88
N LEU A 204 -37.78 3.38 -11.13
CA LEU A 204 -37.47 2.29 -10.21
C LEU A 204 -38.03 2.63 -8.83
N VAL A 205 -39.07 1.91 -8.39
CA VAL A 205 -39.75 2.12 -7.10
C VAL A 205 -39.48 0.95 -6.15
N GLY A 206 -39.41 1.23 -4.86
CA GLY A 206 -39.17 0.20 -3.85
C GLY A 206 -38.63 0.77 -2.54
N PRO A 207 -38.54 -0.04 -1.48
CA PRO A 207 -38.00 0.38 -0.17
C PRO A 207 -36.56 0.85 -0.24
N SER A 208 -36.10 1.58 0.81
CA SER A 208 -34.69 1.89 0.97
C SER A 208 -33.89 0.60 1.08
N GLY A 209 -32.72 0.53 0.43
CA GLY A 209 -31.93 -0.70 0.36
C GLY A 209 -32.39 -1.74 -0.69
N GLY A 210 -33.52 -1.52 -1.38
CA GLY A 210 -34.06 -2.46 -2.39
C GLY A 210 -33.30 -2.55 -3.72
N GLY A 211 -32.05 -2.12 -3.78
CA GLY A 211 -31.19 -2.27 -4.96
C GLY A 211 -31.39 -1.27 -6.11
N LYS A 212 -32.25 -0.24 -5.95
CA LYS A 212 -32.53 0.76 -7.03
C LYS A 212 -31.27 1.44 -7.58
N THR A 213 -30.43 1.95 -6.69
CA THR A 213 -29.15 2.57 -7.06
C THR A 213 -28.17 1.55 -7.64
N THR A 214 -28.23 0.30 -7.19
CA THR A 214 -27.44 -0.79 -7.74
C THR A 214 -27.82 -1.08 -9.19
N VAL A 215 -29.10 -1.13 -9.52
CA VAL A 215 -29.58 -1.31 -10.89
C VAL A 215 -29.02 -0.24 -11.83
N SER A 216 -29.14 1.06 -11.47
CA SER A 216 -28.61 2.15 -12.31
C SER A 216 -27.08 2.09 -12.48
N ARG A 217 -26.36 1.73 -11.42
CA ARG A 217 -24.90 1.57 -11.48
C ARG A 217 -24.45 0.36 -12.32
N LEU A 218 -25.21 -0.75 -12.27
CA LEU A 218 -24.94 -1.93 -13.10
C LEU A 218 -25.24 -1.68 -14.58
N ALA A 219 -26.28 -0.88 -14.91
CA ALA A 219 -26.54 -0.46 -16.28
C ALA A 219 -25.32 0.25 -16.90
N ALA A 220 -24.61 1.06 -16.11
CA ALA A 220 -23.39 1.77 -16.50
C ALA A 220 -22.10 0.98 -16.27
N ARG A 221 -22.22 -0.30 -15.91
CA ARG A 221 -21.10 -1.21 -15.70
C ARG A 221 -20.07 -0.72 -14.64
N PHE A 222 -20.53 -0.11 -13.54
CA PHE A 222 -19.61 0.15 -12.41
C PHE A 222 -19.15 -1.14 -11.73
N TRP A 223 -19.89 -2.23 -11.88
CA TRP A 223 -19.52 -3.59 -11.49
C TRP A 223 -20.00 -4.57 -12.56
N ASP A 224 -19.32 -5.69 -12.69
CA ASP A 224 -19.80 -6.79 -13.50
C ASP A 224 -20.81 -7.64 -12.71
N ILE A 225 -21.85 -8.11 -13.39
CA ILE A 225 -22.91 -8.93 -12.79
C ILE A 225 -22.45 -10.36 -12.54
N ASN A 226 -23.03 -11.01 -11.52
CA ASN A 226 -22.72 -12.41 -11.21
C ASN A 226 -23.51 -13.39 -12.11
N ARG A 227 -24.73 -13.00 -12.55
CA ARG A 227 -25.62 -13.83 -13.36
C ARG A 227 -26.50 -12.98 -14.25
N GLY A 228 -26.95 -13.53 -15.38
CA GLY A 228 -27.85 -12.87 -16.33
C GLY A 228 -27.09 -12.05 -17.36
N LYS A 229 -27.79 -11.07 -17.95
CA LYS A 229 -27.24 -10.20 -18.98
C LYS A 229 -27.83 -8.81 -18.90
N ILE A 230 -27.02 -7.79 -19.17
CA ILE A 230 -27.47 -6.41 -19.36
C ILE A 230 -27.05 -5.97 -20.74
N THR A 231 -27.98 -5.37 -21.49
CA THR A 231 -27.69 -4.83 -22.83
C THR A 231 -28.13 -3.39 -22.96
N VAL A 232 -27.41 -2.64 -23.80
CA VAL A 232 -27.76 -1.28 -24.25
C VAL A 232 -27.82 -1.27 -25.76
N GLY A 233 -29.01 -0.97 -26.34
CA GLY A 233 -29.21 -1.05 -27.78
C GLY A 233 -28.79 -2.40 -28.39
N GLY A 234 -29.04 -3.49 -27.67
CA GLY A 234 -28.68 -4.85 -28.06
C GLY A 234 -27.23 -5.26 -27.77
N MET A 235 -26.33 -4.32 -27.43
CA MET A 235 -24.95 -4.61 -27.05
C MET A 235 -24.86 -5.10 -25.60
N ASP A 236 -24.09 -6.14 -25.36
CA ASP A 236 -23.80 -6.65 -24.04
C ASP A 236 -22.79 -5.74 -23.31
N VAL A 237 -23.23 -5.12 -22.21
CA VAL A 237 -22.41 -4.16 -21.46
C VAL A 237 -21.13 -4.77 -20.90
N SER A 238 -21.12 -6.07 -20.61
CA SER A 238 -19.95 -6.77 -20.09
C SER A 238 -18.78 -6.88 -21.09
N ARG A 239 -19.06 -6.64 -22.36
CA ARG A 239 -18.08 -6.75 -23.48
C ARG A 239 -17.56 -5.41 -23.98
N ILE A 240 -18.06 -4.30 -23.43
CA ILE A 240 -17.70 -2.94 -23.85
C ILE A 240 -16.80 -2.34 -22.81
N ASP A 241 -15.76 -1.65 -23.25
CA ASP A 241 -14.90 -0.90 -22.32
C ASP A 241 -15.74 0.07 -21.46
N PRO A 242 -15.55 0.11 -20.11
CA PRO A 242 -16.37 0.94 -19.24
C PRO A 242 -16.38 2.43 -19.59
N GLU A 243 -15.22 3.01 -19.96
CA GLU A 243 -15.14 4.42 -20.34
C GLU A 243 -15.92 4.69 -21.65
N THR A 244 -15.79 3.78 -22.62
CA THR A 244 -16.54 3.82 -23.87
C THR A 244 -18.04 3.68 -23.62
N LEU A 245 -18.46 2.76 -22.74
CA LEU A 245 -19.87 2.58 -22.36
C LEU A 245 -20.41 3.83 -21.67
N LEU A 246 -19.66 4.45 -20.76
CA LEU A 246 -20.08 5.66 -20.05
C LEU A 246 -20.33 6.85 -20.98
N SER A 247 -19.78 6.86 -22.21
CA SER A 247 -20.11 7.88 -23.20
C SER A 247 -21.59 7.88 -23.64
N LEU A 248 -22.30 6.78 -23.41
CA LEU A 248 -23.75 6.66 -23.68
C LEU A 248 -24.64 7.12 -22.50
N TYR A 249 -24.05 7.39 -21.32
CA TYR A 249 -24.80 7.70 -20.10
C TYR A 249 -24.51 9.11 -19.59
N SER A 250 -25.51 9.68 -18.94
CA SER A 250 -25.36 10.82 -18.04
C SER A 250 -25.94 10.44 -16.69
N ILE A 251 -25.11 10.45 -15.62
CA ILE A 251 -25.49 9.98 -14.30
C ILE A 251 -25.46 11.14 -13.32
N VAL A 252 -26.53 11.32 -12.56
CA VAL A 252 -26.60 12.27 -11.45
C VAL A 252 -26.54 11.48 -10.15
N PHE A 253 -25.52 11.74 -9.35
CA PHE A 253 -25.36 11.16 -8.02
C PHE A 253 -26.08 12.03 -6.98
N GLN A 254 -26.68 11.38 -5.99
CA GLN A 254 -27.27 12.04 -4.81
C GLN A 254 -26.25 12.19 -3.70
#